data_599601b79d1f66a26f92cd7e86989d38
#
_entry.id   599601b79d1f66a26f92cd7e86989d38
#
_cell.length_a   1.000
_cell.length_b   1.000
_cell.length_c   1.000
_cell.angle_alpha   90.00
_cell.angle_beta   90.00
_cell.angle_gamma   90.00
#
_symmetry.space_group_name_H-M   'P 1'
#
loop_
_entity.id
_entity.type
_entity.pdbx_description
1 polymer ?
#
loop_
_entity_poly.entity_id
_entity_poly.type
_entity_poly.pdbx_seq_one_letter_code
_entity_poly.pdbx_strand_id
1 'polypeptide(L)'
;IKIILPDQIDDYAQFDSVFCDIPCSGSGAWRRSPEEKWKLTQAKITEYQKLQRQILIKAESLVKPGGTFSMITCSIFTSENQEQRDFLLNKFENLSVMAEAQHFPTKNNDGLYIVVFQKSSNPLN
;
A
#
# COMPACT_ATOMS: atom_id res chain seq x y z
N ILE A 1 -5.95 -3.93 21.81
CA ILE A 1 -5.13 -3.24 20.79
C ILE A 1 -3.90 -2.69 21.47
N LYS A 2 -2.73 -2.99 20.90
CA LYS A 2 -1.46 -2.47 21.37
C LYS A 2 -0.90 -1.50 20.32
N ILE A 3 -0.58 -0.30 20.76
CA ILE A 3 0.06 0.71 19.90
C ILE A 3 1.56 0.63 20.12
N ILE A 4 2.32 0.56 19.04
CA ILE A 4 3.78 0.52 19.07
C ILE A 4 4.34 1.61 18.16
N LEU A 5 5.56 2.04 18.45
CA LEU A 5 6.26 3.03 17.63
C LEU A 5 6.92 2.33 16.43
N PRO A 6 7.15 3.05 15.32
CA PRO A 6 7.77 2.45 14.12
C PRO A 6 9.12 1.79 14.37
N ASP A 7 9.93 2.31 15.28
CA ASP A 7 11.24 1.76 15.64
C ASP A 7 11.16 0.47 16.47
N GLN A 8 9.98 0.18 17.00
CA GLN A 8 9.75 -1.03 17.82
C GLN A 8 9.24 -2.21 16.98
N ILE A 9 8.92 -1.99 15.71
CA ILE A 9 8.26 -3.01 14.88
C ILE A 9 9.12 -4.25 14.67
N ASP A 10 10.44 -4.09 14.65
CA ASP A 10 11.39 -5.19 14.47
C ASP A 10 11.42 -6.16 15.66
N ASP A 11 10.93 -5.73 16.82
CA ASP A 11 10.87 -6.54 18.03
C ASP A 11 9.72 -7.55 18.01
N TYR A 12 8.85 -7.48 16.98
CA TYR A 12 7.66 -8.32 16.88
C TYR A 12 7.83 -9.45 15.88
N ALA A 13 7.26 -10.60 16.23
CA ALA A 13 7.17 -11.74 15.33
C ALA A 13 6.25 -11.42 14.14
N GLN A 14 6.31 -12.25 13.11
CA GLN A 14 5.47 -12.14 11.95
C GLN A 14 3.98 -12.29 12.29
N PHE A 15 3.12 -11.68 11.50
CA PHE A 15 1.68 -11.60 11.72
C PHE A 15 0.91 -12.39 10.65
N ASP A 16 -0.29 -12.85 11.02
CA ASP A 16 -1.19 -13.55 10.09
C ASP A 16 -1.72 -12.61 9.01
N SER A 17 -1.91 -11.35 9.34
CA SER A 17 -2.38 -10.34 8.40
C SER A 17 -1.73 -8.99 8.70
N VAL A 18 -1.21 -8.35 7.66
CA VAL A 18 -0.63 -7.01 7.73
C VAL A 18 -1.41 -6.10 6.79
N PHE A 19 -1.79 -4.94 7.30
CA PHE A 19 -2.60 -3.97 6.60
C PHE A 19 -1.85 -2.65 6.54
N CYS A 20 -1.59 -2.15 5.33
CA CYS A 20 -0.86 -0.91 5.11
C CYS A 20 -1.72 0.15 4.48
N ASP A 21 -2.03 1.19 5.25
CA ASP A 21 -2.58 2.43 4.73
C ASP A 21 -1.39 3.35 4.45
N ILE A 22 -0.90 3.35 3.20
CA ILE A 22 0.35 4.00 2.86
C ILE A 22 0.16 5.49 2.58
N PRO A 23 1.15 6.33 2.94
CA PRO A 23 1.12 7.74 2.58
C PRO A 23 1.12 7.91 1.06
N CYS A 24 0.29 8.81 0.55
CA CYS A 24 0.12 9.02 -0.89
C CYS A 24 -0.23 10.46 -1.20
N SER A 25 -0.37 10.77 -2.48
CA SER A 25 -0.75 12.11 -2.94
C SER A 25 -2.10 12.58 -2.42
N GLY A 26 -2.98 11.64 -2.04
CA GLY A 26 -4.33 11.97 -1.62
C GLY A 26 -5.22 12.41 -2.77
N SER A 27 -4.88 12.10 -4.02
CA SER A 27 -5.59 12.58 -5.20
C SER A 27 -7.06 12.16 -5.24
N GLY A 28 -7.40 11.05 -4.61
CA GLY A 28 -8.80 10.61 -4.48
C GLY A 28 -9.61 11.42 -3.48
N ALA A 29 -8.96 12.24 -2.65
CA ALA A 29 -9.58 13.05 -1.59
C ALA A 29 -9.55 14.56 -1.89
N TRP A 30 -9.13 14.98 -3.08
CA TRP A 30 -9.05 16.41 -3.43
C TRP A 30 -10.39 17.12 -3.41
N ARG A 31 -11.48 16.38 -3.47
CA ARG A 31 -12.84 16.93 -3.26
C ARG A 31 -12.93 17.69 -1.93
N ARG A 32 -12.27 17.17 -0.89
CA ARG A 32 -12.28 17.77 0.46
C ARG A 32 -11.14 18.76 0.67
N SER A 33 -10.11 18.70 -0.16
CA SER A 33 -8.91 19.54 -0.04
C SER A 33 -8.39 19.90 -1.43
N PRO A 34 -9.15 20.69 -2.21
CA PRO A 34 -8.82 20.98 -3.61
C PRO A 34 -7.50 21.74 -3.76
N GLU A 35 -7.05 22.46 -2.75
CA GLU A 35 -5.77 23.18 -2.75
C GLU A 35 -4.56 22.24 -2.85
N GLU A 36 -4.69 21.00 -2.40
CA GLU A 36 -3.61 20.01 -2.45
C GLU A 36 -3.22 19.66 -3.90
N LYS A 37 -4.16 19.73 -4.82
CA LYS A 37 -3.92 19.52 -6.24
C LYS A 37 -2.85 20.48 -6.80
N TRP A 38 -2.89 21.71 -6.35
CA TRP A 38 -1.99 22.76 -6.83
C TRP A 38 -0.58 22.67 -6.23
N LYS A 39 -0.43 21.97 -5.12
CA LYS A 39 0.85 21.75 -4.44
C LYS A 39 1.60 20.54 -4.99
N LEU A 40 0.92 19.66 -5.72
CA LEU A 40 1.50 18.42 -6.22
C LEU A 40 2.40 18.67 -7.42
N THR A 41 3.61 18.07 -7.38
CA THR A 41 4.57 18.11 -8.49
C THR A 41 4.95 16.69 -8.86
N GLN A 42 5.52 16.50 -10.04
CA GLN A 42 6.04 15.19 -10.45
C GLN A 42 7.11 14.68 -9.47
N ALA A 43 7.96 15.58 -8.96
CA ALA A 43 8.97 15.23 -7.97
C ALA A 43 8.35 14.66 -6.69
N LYS A 44 7.26 15.25 -6.21
CA LYS A 44 6.54 14.76 -5.03
C LYS A 44 5.91 13.40 -5.26
N ILE A 45 5.32 13.15 -6.42
CA ILE A 45 4.78 11.85 -6.78
C ILE A 45 5.89 10.79 -6.73
N THR A 46 7.05 11.10 -7.30
CA THR A 46 8.21 10.21 -7.28
C THR A 46 8.69 9.92 -5.85
N GLU A 47 8.72 10.95 -4.99
CA GLU A 47 9.06 10.79 -3.57
C GLU A 47 8.08 9.88 -2.85
N TYR A 48 6.77 10.07 -3.06
CA TYR A 48 5.74 9.19 -2.50
C TYR A 48 5.95 7.75 -2.97
N GLN A 49 6.20 7.55 -4.25
CA GLN A 49 6.39 6.21 -4.79
C GLN A 49 7.56 5.49 -4.14
N LYS A 50 8.68 6.19 -3.93
CA LYS A 50 9.85 5.63 -3.24
C LYS A 50 9.56 5.29 -1.78
N LEU A 51 8.92 6.20 -1.05
CA LEU A 51 8.55 5.98 0.34
C LEU A 51 7.58 4.81 0.49
N GLN A 52 6.58 4.74 -0.40
CA GLN A 52 5.62 3.64 -0.43
C GLN A 52 6.33 2.30 -0.60
N ARG A 53 7.29 2.21 -1.50
CA ARG A 53 8.05 0.97 -1.74
C ARG A 53 8.84 0.53 -0.52
N GLN A 54 9.46 1.48 0.20
CA GLN A 54 10.17 1.17 1.43
C GLN A 54 9.23 0.60 2.49
N ILE A 55 8.07 1.23 2.67
CA ILE A 55 7.05 0.78 3.63
C ILE A 55 6.52 -0.60 3.25
N LEU A 56 6.20 -0.82 1.98
CA LEU A 56 5.62 -2.06 1.48
C LEU A 56 6.60 -3.24 1.60
N ILE A 57 7.89 -3.02 1.32
CA ILE A 57 8.92 -4.04 1.50
C ILE A 57 9.01 -4.45 2.98
N LYS A 58 9.01 -3.47 3.88
CA LYS A 58 9.04 -3.73 5.32
C LYS A 58 7.79 -4.49 5.77
N ALA A 59 6.64 -4.06 5.33
CA ALA A 59 5.37 -4.68 5.68
C ALA A 59 5.29 -6.13 5.20
N GLU A 60 5.77 -6.42 3.99
CA GLU A 60 5.80 -7.80 3.47
C GLU A 60 6.61 -8.71 4.40
N SER A 61 7.75 -8.23 4.92
CA SER A 61 8.60 -9.01 5.82
C SER A 61 7.91 -9.38 7.14
N LEU A 62 6.87 -8.65 7.52
CA LEU A 62 6.11 -8.90 8.75
C LEU A 62 4.98 -9.90 8.57
N VAL A 63 4.71 -10.33 7.34
CA VAL A 63 3.64 -11.29 7.05
C VAL A 63 4.17 -12.71 7.16
N LYS A 64 3.47 -13.54 7.95
CA LYS A 64 3.79 -14.98 8.03
C LYS A 64 3.61 -15.65 6.67
N PRO A 65 4.39 -16.68 6.35
CA PRO A 65 4.05 -17.58 5.25
C PRO A 65 2.60 -18.09 5.42
N GLY A 66 1.80 -18.01 4.37
CA GLY A 66 0.37 -18.33 4.41
C GLY A 66 -0.53 -17.17 4.85
N GLY A 67 0.05 -16.06 5.28
CA GLY A 67 -0.69 -14.88 5.71
C GLY A 67 -1.15 -13.98 4.57
N THR A 68 -1.82 -12.89 4.92
CA THR A 68 -2.31 -11.89 3.97
C THR A 68 -1.65 -10.54 4.19
N PHE A 69 -1.54 -9.79 3.09
CA PHE A 69 -0.93 -8.49 3.07
C PHE A 69 -1.80 -7.55 2.24
N SER A 70 -2.25 -6.44 2.84
CA SER A 70 -3.14 -5.49 2.17
C SER A 70 -2.48 -4.13 2.05
N MET A 71 -2.60 -3.52 0.87
CA MET A 71 -2.17 -2.16 0.59
C MET A 71 -3.40 -1.31 0.27
N ILE A 72 -3.49 -0.14 0.90
CA ILE A 72 -4.57 0.81 0.66
C ILE A 72 -3.98 2.19 0.38
N THR A 73 -4.55 2.89 -0.59
CA THR A 73 -4.29 4.31 -0.84
C THR A 73 -5.60 5.06 -1.06
N CYS A 74 -5.57 6.37 -0.84
CA CYS A 74 -6.61 7.28 -1.32
C CYS A 74 -6.17 8.01 -2.60
N SER A 75 -5.34 7.37 -3.42
CA SER A 75 -4.85 7.91 -4.68
C SER A 75 -5.62 7.33 -5.86
N ILE A 76 -5.74 8.12 -6.93
CA ILE A 76 -6.25 7.66 -8.23
C ILE A 76 -5.12 7.41 -9.25
N PHE A 77 -3.86 7.67 -8.86
CA PHE A 77 -2.73 7.53 -9.77
C PHE A 77 -2.25 6.09 -9.86
N THR A 78 -2.06 5.62 -11.10
CA THR A 78 -1.52 4.27 -11.35
C THR A 78 -0.14 4.09 -10.74
N SER A 79 0.68 5.14 -10.69
CA SER A 79 2.02 5.11 -10.10
C SER A 79 2.00 4.78 -8.60
N GLU A 80 0.92 5.11 -7.90
CA GLU A 80 0.75 4.83 -6.48
C GLU A 80 -0.08 3.56 -6.21
N ASN A 81 -0.74 3.04 -7.22
CA ASN A 81 -1.67 1.91 -7.12
C ASN A 81 -1.17 0.68 -7.88
N GLN A 82 -1.54 0.54 -9.15
CA GLN A 82 -1.22 -0.63 -9.96
C GLN A 82 0.29 -0.83 -10.15
N GLU A 83 1.05 0.24 -10.29
CA GLU A 83 2.51 0.11 -10.42
C GLU A 83 3.15 -0.38 -9.12
N GLN A 84 2.61 -0.01 -7.97
CA GLN A 84 3.08 -0.53 -6.69
C GLN A 84 2.69 -2.01 -6.51
N ARG A 85 1.49 -2.38 -6.92
CA ARG A 85 1.08 -3.80 -6.98
C ARG A 85 2.06 -4.61 -7.82
N ASP A 86 2.34 -4.14 -9.02
CA ASP A 86 3.22 -4.85 -9.96
C ASP A 86 4.65 -4.91 -9.45
N PHE A 87 5.13 -3.85 -8.81
CA PHE A 87 6.43 -3.84 -8.14
C PHE A 87 6.53 -4.96 -7.10
N LEU A 88 5.50 -5.11 -6.26
CA LEU A 88 5.50 -6.15 -5.23
C LEU A 88 5.45 -7.56 -5.83
N LEU A 89 4.64 -7.76 -6.87
CA LEU A 89 4.54 -9.06 -7.55
C LEU A 89 5.83 -9.44 -8.25
N ASN A 90 6.57 -8.46 -8.79
CA ASN A 90 7.86 -8.71 -9.44
C ASN A 90 8.97 -8.96 -8.43
N LYS A 91 8.90 -8.32 -7.27
CA LYS A 91 9.92 -8.45 -6.23
C LYS A 91 9.76 -9.72 -5.40
N PHE A 92 8.54 -10.13 -5.13
CA PHE A 92 8.22 -11.24 -4.23
C PHE A 92 7.44 -12.32 -4.98
N GLU A 93 8.13 -13.36 -5.41
CA GLU A 93 7.52 -14.47 -6.17
C GLU A 93 6.45 -15.22 -5.39
N ASN A 94 6.51 -15.18 -4.06
CA ASN A 94 5.56 -15.85 -3.19
C ASN A 94 4.28 -15.05 -2.92
N LEU A 95 4.15 -13.84 -3.49
CA LEU A 95 2.91 -13.06 -3.41
C LEU A 95 2.04 -13.29 -4.62
N SER A 96 0.74 -13.39 -4.39
CA SER A 96 -0.28 -13.42 -5.45
C SER A 96 -1.44 -12.51 -5.07
N VAL A 97 -2.13 -11.94 -6.05
CA VAL A 97 -3.30 -11.09 -5.78
C VAL A 97 -4.48 -11.97 -5.40
N MET A 98 -5.06 -11.70 -4.25
CA MET A 98 -6.24 -12.37 -3.73
C MET A 98 -7.51 -11.56 -4.01
N ALA A 99 -7.42 -10.24 -3.90
CA ALA A 99 -8.51 -9.32 -4.19
C ALA A 99 -7.96 -7.94 -4.56
N GLU A 100 -8.68 -7.23 -5.40
CA GLU A 100 -8.30 -5.89 -5.80
C GLU A 100 -9.56 -5.09 -6.11
N ALA A 101 -9.63 -3.84 -5.65
CA ALA A 101 -10.72 -2.94 -5.96
C ALA A 101 -10.23 -1.50 -6.05
N GLN A 102 -10.83 -0.74 -6.94
CA GLN A 102 -10.59 0.70 -7.06
C GLN A 102 -11.93 1.41 -7.20
N HIS A 103 -12.12 2.44 -6.36
CA HIS A 103 -13.25 3.35 -6.44
C HIS A 103 -12.73 4.73 -6.77
N PHE A 104 -13.25 5.31 -7.85
CA PHE A 104 -12.90 6.67 -8.21
C PHE A 104 -13.74 7.67 -7.40
N PRO A 105 -13.20 8.87 -7.15
CA PRO A 105 -13.95 9.88 -6.39
C PRO A 105 -15.24 10.27 -7.11
N THR A 106 -16.27 10.49 -6.31
CA THR A 106 -17.57 11.00 -6.76
C THR A 106 -17.86 12.32 -6.06
N LYS A 107 -19.01 12.92 -6.34
CA LYS A 107 -19.46 14.13 -5.66
C LYS A 107 -19.50 13.95 -4.14
N ASN A 108 -19.82 12.76 -3.68
CA ASN A 108 -20.06 12.49 -2.25
C ASN A 108 -19.03 11.57 -1.60
N ASN A 109 -18.14 10.93 -2.37
CA ASN A 109 -17.20 9.93 -1.87
C ASN A 109 -15.80 10.16 -2.40
N ASP A 110 -14.81 9.88 -1.56
CA ASP A 110 -13.41 9.89 -1.94
C ASP A 110 -13.06 8.67 -2.80
N GLY A 111 -11.98 8.78 -3.57
CA GLY A 111 -11.36 7.65 -4.25
C GLY A 111 -10.61 6.76 -3.27
N LEU A 112 -10.57 5.47 -3.57
CA LEU A 112 -9.88 4.47 -2.76
C LEU A 112 -9.36 3.36 -3.65
N TYR A 113 -8.15 2.89 -3.37
CA TYR A 113 -7.59 1.70 -3.99
C TYR A 113 -7.16 0.71 -2.90
N ILE A 114 -7.52 -0.55 -3.08
CA ILE A 114 -7.08 -1.64 -2.20
C ILE A 114 -6.65 -2.84 -3.03
N VAL A 115 -5.54 -3.45 -2.64
CA VAL A 115 -5.13 -4.76 -3.13
C VAL A 115 -4.74 -5.63 -1.96
N VAL A 116 -5.24 -6.86 -1.96
CA VAL A 116 -4.93 -7.87 -0.94
C VAL A 116 -4.11 -8.97 -1.59
N PHE A 117 -2.94 -9.24 -1.01
CA PHE A 117 -2.06 -10.31 -1.46
C PHE A 117 -2.15 -11.50 -0.50
N GLN A 118 -2.00 -12.69 -1.07
CA GLN A 118 -1.77 -13.93 -0.34
C GLN A 118 -0.28 -14.25 -0.40
N LYS A 119 0.34 -14.48 0.74
CA LYS A 119 1.73 -14.93 0.81
C LYS A 119 1.75 -16.45 0.87
N SER A 120 2.43 -17.09 -0.06
CA SER A 120 2.51 -18.54 -0.11
C SER A 120 3.10 -19.11 1.18
N SER A 121 2.53 -20.20 1.65
CA SER A 121 3.05 -20.94 2.81
C SER A 121 4.27 -21.79 2.46
N ASN A 122 4.46 -22.08 1.17
CA ASN A 122 5.60 -22.87 0.69
C ASN A 122 6.64 -21.91 0.09
N PRO A 123 7.88 -21.91 0.60
CA PRO A 123 8.93 -21.11 -0.02
C PRO A 123 9.15 -21.62 -1.45
N LEU A 124 9.22 -20.68 -2.40
CA LEU A 124 9.59 -20.97 -3.77
C LEU A 124 11.10 -21.21 -3.82
N ASN A 125 11.47 -22.33 -4.40
CA ASN A 125 12.87 -22.69 -4.57
C ASN A 125 13.48 -22.00 -5.80
#